data_059a40aa6f762eede466c318e7428e4b
#
_entry.id   059a40aa6f762eede466c318e7428e4b
#
_cell.length_a   1.000
_cell.length_b   1.000
_cell.length_c   1.000
_cell.angle_alpha   90.00
_cell.angle_beta   90.00
_cell.angle_gamma   90.00
#
_symmetry.space_group_name_H-M   'P 1'
#
loop_
_entity.id
_entity.type
_entity.pdbx_description
1 polymer ?
#
loop_
_entity_poly.entity_id
_entity_poly.type
_entity_poly.pdbx_seq_one_letter_code
_entity_poly.pdbx_strand_id
1 'polypeptide(L)'
;MFGGAYSGRRVLLTGQTGFKGAWLAHWLLALGADVRGYALAPQADQPLHAWLGLPQRLRSEFADVRDRAAVRAAVREFRPEIVLHLAAQPLVRLSYSIPVETMETNVMGTAHLLDAVRAETPEATVVVVTSH
;
A
#
# COMPACT_ATOMS: atom_id res chain seq x y z
N MET A 1 -12.39 -9.91 15.96
CA MET A 1 -11.27 -10.57 15.31
C MET A 1 -10.00 -9.78 15.58
N PHE A 2 -8.91 -10.43 15.80
CA PHE A 2 -7.63 -9.82 16.23
C PHE A 2 -7.72 -8.96 17.49
N GLY A 3 -8.67 -9.25 18.37
CA GLY A 3 -8.84 -8.49 19.61
C GLY A 3 -9.14 -7.00 19.43
N GLY A 4 -9.69 -6.60 18.28
CA GLY A 4 -9.95 -5.20 17.96
C GLY A 4 -8.71 -4.39 17.61
N ALA A 5 -7.57 -5.04 17.29
CA ALA A 5 -6.30 -4.36 17.01
C ALA A 5 -6.37 -3.34 15.88
N TYR A 6 -7.26 -3.55 14.90
CA TYR A 6 -7.43 -2.66 13.76
C TYR A 6 -8.57 -1.66 13.91
N SER A 7 -9.45 -1.84 14.89
CA SER A 7 -10.62 -0.97 15.05
C SER A 7 -10.21 0.46 15.36
N GLY A 8 -10.64 1.40 14.53
CA GLY A 8 -10.32 2.82 14.66
C GLY A 8 -8.87 3.19 14.39
N ARG A 9 -8.02 2.23 14.03
CA ARG A 9 -6.62 2.50 13.73
C ARG A 9 -6.44 3.08 12.34
N ARG A 10 -5.52 4.01 12.19
CA ARG A 10 -5.14 4.54 10.88
C ARG A 10 -4.16 3.57 10.24
N VAL A 11 -4.58 2.94 9.14
CA VAL A 11 -3.80 1.97 8.40
C VAL A 11 -3.49 2.52 7.01
N LEU A 12 -2.22 2.68 6.70
CA LEU A 12 -1.76 2.98 5.35
C LEU A 12 -1.47 1.66 4.64
N LEU A 13 -2.19 1.42 3.54
CA LEU A 13 -2.03 0.22 2.72
C LEU A 13 -1.50 0.62 1.36
N THR A 14 -0.34 0.11 0.99
CA THR A 14 0.16 0.27 -0.38
C THR A 14 -0.23 -0.93 -1.23
N GLY A 15 -0.52 -0.70 -2.51
CA GLY A 15 -0.87 -1.77 -3.42
C GLY A 15 -2.34 -2.22 -3.34
N GLN A 16 -3.24 -1.37 -2.85
CA GLN A 16 -4.66 -1.70 -2.70
C GLN A 16 -5.39 -1.94 -4.03
N THR A 17 -4.81 -1.56 -5.15
CA THR A 17 -5.41 -1.79 -6.47
C THR A 17 -5.10 -3.17 -7.05
N GLY A 18 -4.12 -3.87 -6.48
CA GLY A 18 -3.79 -5.25 -6.86
C GLY A 18 -4.74 -6.27 -6.23
N PHE A 19 -4.57 -7.54 -6.59
CA PHE A 19 -5.47 -8.61 -6.12
C PHE A 19 -5.43 -8.76 -4.60
N LYS A 20 -4.26 -9.00 -4.03
CA LYS A 20 -4.13 -9.19 -2.58
C LYS A 20 -4.46 -7.91 -1.81
N GLY A 21 -3.99 -6.78 -2.33
CA GLY A 21 -4.22 -5.49 -1.68
C GLY A 21 -5.69 -5.09 -1.65
N ALA A 22 -6.45 -5.37 -2.71
CA ALA A 22 -7.87 -5.09 -2.73
C ALA A 22 -8.63 -5.93 -1.70
N TRP A 23 -8.35 -7.23 -1.60
CA TRP A 23 -8.94 -8.08 -0.56
C TRP A 23 -8.58 -7.62 0.84
N LEU A 24 -7.33 -7.27 1.06
CA LEU A 24 -6.88 -6.79 2.36
C LEU A 24 -7.55 -5.47 2.73
N ALA A 25 -7.68 -4.54 1.78
CA ALA A 25 -8.41 -3.29 2.00
C ALA A 25 -9.86 -3.56 2.42
N HIS A 26 -10.53 -4.44 1.72
CA HIS A 26 -11.90 -4.84 2.06
C HIS A 26 -12.00 -5.40 3.47
N TRP A 27 -11.09 -6.29 3.85
CA TRP A 27 -11.05 -6.88 5.18
C TRP A 27 -10.77 -5.85 6.27
N LEU A 28 -9.79 -4.99 6.07
CA LEU A 28 -9.45 -3.94 7.04
C LEU A 28 -10.63 -2.99 7.28
N LEU A 29 -11.36 -2.61 6.21
CA LEU A 29 -12.56 -1.79 6.35
C LEU A 29 -13.64 -2.54 7.17
N ALA A 30 -13.81 -3.83 6.94
CA ALA A 30 -14.74 -4.65 7.70
C ALA A 30 -14.33 -4.77 9.18
N LEU A 31 -13.05 -4.69 9.49
CA LEU A 31 -12.53 -4.70 10.86
C LEU A 31 -12.64 -3.33 11.56
N GLY A 32 -13.14 -2.32 10.87
CA GLY A 32 -13.33 -0.99 11.43
C GLY A 32 -12.10 -0.09 11.38
N ALA A 33 -11.10 -0.43 10.59
CA ALA A 33 -9.91 0.43 10.42
C ALA A 33 -10.22 1.66 9.58
N ASP A 34 -9.50 2.75 9.86
CA ASP A 34 -9.44 3.93 9.00
C ASP A 34 -8.31 3.69 7.99
N VAL A 35 -8.67 3.29 6.77
CA VAL A 35 -7.73 2.83 5.76
C VAL A 35 -7.52 3.90 4.69
N ARG A 36 -6.26 4.19 4.41
CA ARG A 36 -5.88 4.97 3.24
C ARG A 36 -5.00 4.12 2.34
N GLY A 37 -5.33 4.10 1.05
CA GLY A 37 -4.56 3.39 0.04
C GLY A 37 -3.55 4.30 -0.66
N TYR A 38 -2.42 3.72 -1.05
CA TYR A 38 -1.41 4.35 -1.89
C TYR A 38 -0.94 3.34 -2.94
N ALA A 39 -1.24 3.58 -4.18
CA ALA A 39 -0.90 2.68 -5.28
C ALA A 39 -1.00 3.39 -6.62
N LEU A 40 -0.48 2.75 -7.67
CA LEU A 40 -0.80 3.14 -9.04
C LEU A 40 -2.30 2.95 -9.28
N ALA A 41 -2.85 3.71 -10.22
CA ALA A 41 -4.26 3.58 -10.60
C ALA A 41 -4.60 2.14 -11.00
N PRO A 42 -5.84 1.66 -10.73
CA PRO A 42 -6.24 0.31 -11.11
C PRO A 42 -6.12 0.10 -12.62
N GLN A 43 -5.64 -1.07 -13.02
CA GLN A 43 -5.55 -1.45 -14.43
C GLN A 43 -6.83 -2.17 -14.87
N ALA A 44 -7.13 -2.11 -16.17
CA ALA A 44 -8.35 -2.69 -16.72
C ALA A 44 -8.45 -4.21 -16.54
N ASP A 45 -7.31 -4.90 -16.48
CA ASP A 45 -7.24 -6.35 -16.25
C ASP A 45 -7.25 -6.73 -14.76
N GLN A 46 -7.41 -5.75 -13.87
CA GLN A 46 -7.46 -5.96 -12.41
C GLN A 46 -8.74 -5.33 -11.84
N PRO A 47 -9.92 -5.92 -12.11
CA PRO A 47 -11.19 -5.29 -11.78
C PRO A 47 -11.62 -5.45 -10.31
N LEU A 48 -10.90 -6.22 -9.50
CA LEU A 48 -11.33 -6.55 -8.15
C LEU A 48 -11.55 -5.31 -7.27
N HIS A 49 -10.69 -4.31 -7.40
CA HIS A 49 -10.82 -3.04 -6.69
C HIS A 49 -12.18 -2.40 -6.93
N ALA A 50 -12.63 -2.36 -8.19
CA ALA A 50 -13.94 -1.82 -8.54
C ALA A 50 -15.07 -2.75 -8.08
N TRP A 51 -14.92 -4.05 -8.22
CA TRP A 51 -15.96 -5.03 -7.83
C TRP A 51 -16.24 -5.01 -6.32
N LEU A 52 -15.23 -4.75 -5.50
CA LEU A 52 -15.40 -4.61 -4.07
C LEU A 52 -15.94 -3.24 -3.64
N GLY A 53 -16.18 -2.34 -4.59
CA GLY A 53 -16.67 -0.99 -4.30
C GLY A 53 -15.64 -0.11 -3.58
N LEU A 54 -14.36 -0.42 -3.68
CA LEU A 54 -13.31 0.30 -2.99
C LEU A 54 -13.20 1.78 -3.39
N PRO A 55 -13.47 2.19 -4.66
CA PRO A 55 -13.46 3.61 -5.02
C PRO A 55 -14.39 4.46 -4.14
N GLN A 56 -15.50 3.90 -3.67
CA GLN A 56 -16.46 4.60 -2.83
C GLN A 56 -16.23 4.40 -1.33
N ARG A 57 -15.47 3.37 -0.94
CA ARG A 57 -15.29 2.96 0.45
C ARG A 57 -13.91 3.27 1.00
N LEU A 58 -12.94 3.48 0.12
CA LEU A 58 -11.52 3.64 0.47
C LEU A 58 -11.00 4.93 -0.10
N ARG A 59 -10.42 5.77 0.75
CA ARG A 59 -9.70 6.93 0.30
C ARG A 59 -8.33 6.50 -0.23
N SER A 60 -8.08 6.74 -1.51
CA SER A 60 -6.86 6.31 -2.19
C SER A 60 -6.10 7.51 -2.74
N GLU A 61 -4.79 7.45 -2.63
CA GLU A 61 -3.88 8.30 -3.38
C GLU A 61 -3.28 7.44 -4.50
N PHE A 62 -3.48 7.85 -5.75
CA PHE A 62 -2.93 7.15 -6.89
C PHE A 62 -1.60 7.78 -7.27
N ALA A 63 -0.53 7.16 -6.84
CA ALA A 63 0.83 7.62 -7.05
C ALA A 63 1.80 6.42 -7.03
N ASP A 64 3.06 6.68 -7.34
CA ASP A 64 4.07 5.66 -7.48
C ASP A 64 4.95 5.60 -6.23
N VAL A 65 5.23 4.40 -5.72
CA VAL A 65 6.16 4.21 -4.60
C VAL A 65 7.61 4.62 -4.95
N ARG A 66 7.93 4.74 -6.24
CA ARG A 66 9.22 5.26 -6.70
C ARG A 66 9.34 6.78 -6.48
N ASP A 67 8.24 7.48 -6.29
CA ASP A 67 8.21 8.91 -5.99
C ASP A 67 8.41 9.12 -4.49
N ARG A 68 9.66 9.36 -4.10
CA ARG A 68 10.05 9.53 -2.70
C ARG A 68 9.28 10.65 -2.01
N ALA A 69 9.12 11.79 -2.67
CA ALA A 69 8.44 12.94 -2.08
C ALA A 69 6.95 12.67 -1.86
N ALA A 70 6.29 12.00 -2.83
CA ALA A 70 4.87 11.64 -2.72
C ALA A 70 4.64 10.63 -1.59
N VAL A 71 5.51 9.62 -1.46
CA VAL A 71 5.42 8.64 -0.37
C VAL A 71 5.57 9.35 1.00
N ARG A 72 6.55 10.22 1.12
CA ARG A 72 6.77 10.95 2.37
C ARG A 72 5.59 11.86 2.73
N ALA A 73 5.04 12.56 1.74
CA ALA A 73 3.87 13.41 1.95
C ALA A 73 2.66 12.59 2.41
N ALA A 74 2.43 11.43 1.81
CA ALA A 74 1.32 10.56 2.19
C ALA A 74 1.44 10.09 3.64
N VAL A 75 2.61 9.66 4.06
CA VAL A 75 2.87 9.24 5.45
C VAL A 75 2.71 10.42 6.41
N ARG A 76 3.27 11.57 6.07
CA ARG A 76 3.19 12.76 6.92
C ARG A 76 1.75 13.24 7.10
N GLU A 77 0.96 13.25 6.05
CA GLU A 77 -0.41 13.75 6.08
C GLU A 77 -1.36 12.82 6.82
N PHE A 78 -1.26 11.52 6.55
CA PHE A 78 -2.16 10.54 7.16
C PHE A 78 -1.74 10.15 8.58
N ARG A 79 -0.46 10.13 8.86
CA ARG A 79 0.13 9.72 10.14
C ARG A 79 -0.35 8.33 10.55
N PRO A 80 -0.04 7.31 9.75
CA PRO A 80 -0.51 5.95 10.04
C PRO A 80 0.07 5.40 11.34
N GLU A 81 -0.74 4.59 12.00
CA GLU A 81 -0.31 3.79 13.15
C GLU A 81 0.18 2.41 12.71
N ILE A 82 -0.35 1.93 11.58
CA ILE A 82 0.01 0.66 10.97
C ILE A 82 0.23 0.90 9.49
N VAL A 83 1.30 0.31 8.95
CA VAL A 83 1.62 0.37 7.52
C VAL A 83 1.73 -1.05 6.99
N LEU A 84 0.92 -1.36 5.98
CA LEU A 84 0.96 -2.65 5.29
C LEU A 84 1.41 -2.40 3.86
N HIS A 85 2.60 -2.87 3.52
CA HIS A 85 3.25 -2.57 2.24
C HIS A 85 3.15 -3.77 1.30
N LEU A 86 2.28 -3.65 0.28
CA LEU A 86 2.07 -4.67 -0.74
C LEU A 86 2.40 -4.16 -2.14
N ALA A 87 2.72 -2.87 -2.30
CA ALA A 87 3.06 -2.32 -3.61
C ALA A 87 4.37 -2.92 -4.12
N ALA A 88 4.31 -3.58 -5.26
CA ALA A 88 5.44 -4.24 -5.88
C ALA A 88 5.17 -4.51 -7.35
N GLN A 89 6.22 -4.79 -8.12
CA GLN A 89 6.13 -5.40 -9.45
C GLN A 89 6.42 -6.90 -9.27
N PRO A 90 5.37 -7.76 -9.17
CA PRO A 90 5.56 -9.17 -8.79
C PRO A 90 5.77 -10.12 -9.97
N LEU A 91 5.63 -9.65 -11.22
CA LEU A 91 5.66 -10.51 -12.39
C LEU A 91 7.09 -10.84 -12.78
N VAL A 92 7.50 -12.09 -12.59
CA VAL A 92 8.87 -12.54 -12.84
C VAL A 92 9.28 -12.33 -14.30
N ARG A 93 8.42 -12.68 -15.25
CA ARG A 93 8.70 -12.49 -16.67
C ARG A 93 8.92 -11.03 -17.02
N LEU A 94 8.07 -10.15 -16.49
CA LEU A 94 8.18 -8.71 -16.73
C LEU A 94 9.48 -8.17 -16.15
N SER A 95 9.95 -8.69 -15.02
CA SER A 95 11.18 -8.24 -14.39
C SER A 95 12.42 -8.42 -15.28
N TYR A 96 12.40 -9.39 -16.17
CA TYR A 96 13.50 -9.57 -17.13
C TYR A 96 13.48 -8.51 -18.24
N SER A 97 12.30 -7.98 -18.56
CA SER A 97 12.14 -6.95 -19.60
C SER A 97 12.33 -5.55 -19.04
N ILE A 98 11.98 -5.34 -17.78
CA ILE A 98 12.09 -4.03 -17.10
C ILE A 98 12.82 -4.15 -15.76
N PRO A 99 14.09 -4.59 -15.75
CA PRO A 99 14.79 -4.86 -14.48
C PRO A 99 15.00 -3.61 -13.64
N VAL A 100 15.30 -2.47 -14.25
CA VAL A 100 15.55 -1.22 -13.51
C VAL A 100 14.28 -0.77 -12.81
N GLU A 101 13.17 -0.68 -13.52
CA GLU A 101 11.88 -0.30 -12.96
C GLU A 101 11.42 -1.27 -11.87
N THR A 102 11.70 -2.56 -12.05
CA THR A 102 11.39 -3.58 -11.04
C THR A 102 12.17 -3.32 -9.75
N MET A 103 13.46 -3.03 -9.86
CA MET A 103 14.30 -2.70 -8.71
C MET A 103 13.88 -1.37 -8.06
N GLU A 104 13.57 -0.37 -8.87
CA GLU A 104 13.09 0.91 -8.36
C GLU A 104 11.79 0.74 -7.54
N THR A 105 10.86 -0.07 -8.04
CA THR A 105 9.61 -0.33 -7.33
C THR A 105 9.83 -1.19 -6.10
N ASN A 106 10.49 -2.33 -6.24
CA ASN A 106 10.54 -3.34 -5.18
C ASN A 106 11.58 -3.01 -4.11
N VAL A 107 12.70 -2.44 -4.49
CA VAL A 107 13.77 -2.09 -3.56
C VAL A 107 13.64 -0.64 -3.11
N MET A 108 13.68 0.30 -4.05
CA MET A 108 13.65 1.72 -3.71
C MET A 108 12.28 2.16 -3.19
N GLY A 109 11.19 1.62 -3.74
CA GLY A 109 9.86 1.92 -3.22
C GLY A 109 9.70 1.52 -1.76
N THR A 110 10.20 0.34 -1.39
CA THR A 110 10.20 -0.12 0.00
C THR A 110 11.10 0.77 0.86
N ALA A 111 12.28 1.13 0.36
CA ALA A 111 13.21 2.02 1.08
C ALA A 111 12.58 3.40 1.31
N HIS A 112 11.91 3.97 0.30
CA HIS A 112 11.22 5.25 0.43
C HIS A 112 10.15 5.21 1.52
N LEU A 113 9.38 4.14 1.56
CA LEU A 113 8.32 3.99 2.56
C LEU A 113 8.90 3.86 3.97
N LEU A 114 9.90 3.01 4.15
CA LEU A 114 10.54 2.83 5.46
C LEU A 114 11.23 4.11 5.93
N ASP A 115 11.87 4.84 5.04
CA ASP A 115 12.49 6.13 5.36
C ASP A 115 11.43 7.16 5.76
N ALA A 116 10.31 7.21 5.05
CA ALA A 116 9.20 8.11 5.37
C ALA A 116 8.62 7.82 6.76
N VAL A 117 8.40 6.54 7.07
CA VAL A 117 7.90 6.13 8.39
C VAL A 117 8.90 6.50 9.48
N ARG A 118 10.18 6.23 9.26
CA ARG A 118 11.24 6.60 10.21
C ARG A 118 11.25 8.11 10.49
N ALA A 119 11.07 8.92 9.46
CA ALA A 119 11.15 10.37 9.58
C ALA A 119 9.89 11.00 10.16
N GLU A 120 8.70 10.48 9.79
CA GLU A 120 7.43 11.14 10.09
C GLU A 120 6.61 10.42 11.19
N THR A 121 6.62 9.08 11.21
CA THR A 121 5.82 8.29 12.16
C THR A 121 6.63 7.10 12.69
N PRO A 122 7.72 7.36 13.43
CA PRO A 122 8.67 6.28 13.81
C PRO A 122 8.06 5.22 14.72
N GLU A 123 6.91 5.48 15.31
CA GLU A 123 6.21 4.54 16.22
C GLU A 123 5.24 3.62 15.47
N ALA A 124 5.04 3.82 14.17
CA ALA A 124 4.15 2.98 13.37
C ALA A 124 4.68 1.56 13.28
N THR A 125 3.76 0.59 13.33
CA THR A 125 4.07 -0.81 13.04
C THR A 125 4.03 -1.02 11.54
N VAL A 126 5.09 -1.58 10.97
CA VAL A 126 5.20 -1.80 9.52
C VAL A 126 5.30 -3.28 9.23
N VAL A 127 4.46 -3.75 8.31
CA VAL A 127 4.54 -5.09 7.74
C VAL A 127 4.83 -4.96 6.24
N VAL A 128 5.93 -5.55 5.80
CA VAL A 128 6.31 -5.60 4.39
C VAL A 128 6.01 -7.00 3.88
N VAL A 129 5.12 -7.08 2.90
CA VAL A 129 4.79 -8.36 2.28
C VAL A 129 5.81 -8.65 1.19
N THR A 130 6.48 -9.79 1.31
CA THR A 130 7.49 -10.23 0.36
C THR A 130 7.01 -11.47 -0.39
N SER A 131 7.63 -11.73 -1.53
CA SER A 131 7.43 -12.95 -2.30
C SER A 131 8.72 -13.75 -2.38
N HIS A 132 8.60 -14.99 -2.75
CA HIS A 132 9.74 -15.91 -2.92
C HIS A 132 9.74 -16.53 -4.30
#